data_a9354f61499898afedf2ce7d04315870
#
_entry.id   a9354f61499898afedf2ce7d04315870
#
_cell.length_a   1.000
_cell.length_b   1.000
_cell.length_c   1.000
_cell.angle_alpha   90.00
_cell.angle_beta   90.00
_cell.angle_gamma   90.00
#
_symmetry.space_group_name_H-M   'P 1'
#
loop_
_entity.id
_entity.type
_entity.pdbx_description
1 polymer ?
#
loop_
_entity_poly.entity_id
_entity_poly.type
_entity_poly.pdbx_seq_one_letter_code
_entity_poly.pdbx_strand_id
1 'polypeptide(L)'
;DRIRIKVDGMDLISSCANHMNPPLSYINPTNVGSVTLFAGITPVSVGGDSIAGTIQVNSAAPVFARAGEGLLLTGQAGAFYRSNGDGRGANLSATVANEVLSVTYTGSTAQANNYTAGGNFKPAGPSVGTSEWLAGNEVGSSQYKSQNQSLDFALRYAEHLLELKFGYQHIPYQGFPNERMDMTLN
;
A
#
# COMPACT_ATOMS: atom_id res chain seq x y z
N ASP A 1 4.65 3.03 19.40
CA ASP A 1 3.60 2.14 18.84
C ASP A 1 3.53 0.83 19.61
N ARG A 2 2.30 0.35 19.84
CA ARG A 2 2.11 -0.93 20.55
C ARG A 2 2.26 -2.13 19.61
N ILE A 3 1.97 -1.93 18.33
CA ILE A 3 2.10 -2.95 17.28
C ILE A 3 3.30 -2.57 16.42
N ARG A 4 4.24 -3.48 16.27
CA ARG A 4 5.37 -3.34 15.39
C ARG A 4 4.99 -3.73 13.97
N ILE A 5 5.43 -2.96 12.99
CA ILE A 5 5.17 -3.27 11.58
C ILE A 5 6.51 -3.45 10.87
N LYS A 6 6.65 -4.57 10.19
CA LYS A 6 7.83 -4.90 9.40
C LYS A 6 7.46 -5.11 7.94
N VAL A 7 8.28 -4.61 7.04
CA VAL A 7 8.17 -4.83 5.60
C VAL A 7 9.49 -5.40 5.11
N ASP A 8 9.47 -6.59 4.56
CA ASP A 8 10.67 -7.34 4.12
C ASP A 8 11.78 -7.37 5.20
N GLY A 9 11.39 -7.56 6.46
CA GLY A 9 12.30 -7.60 7.61
C GLY A 9 12.72 -6.24 8.18
N MET A 10 12.45 -5.14 7.51
CA MET A 10 12.73 -3.78 7.98
C MET A 10 11.59 -3.23 8.81
N ASP A 11 11.91 -2.48 9.87
CA ASP A 11 10.89 -1.80 10.68
C ASP A 11 10.34 -0.59 9.93
N LEU A 12 9.02 -0.52 9.84
CA LEU A 12 8.31 0.62 9.28
C LEU A 12 7.76 1.50 10.42
N ILE A 13 8.27 2.71 10.49
CA ILE A 13 7.90 3.68 11.53
C ILE A 13 6.95 4.71 10.94
N SER A 14 5.90 5.07 11.69
CA SER A 14 5.00 6.16 11.30
C SER A 14 5.77 7.47 11.18
N SER A 15 5.61 8.17 10.06
CA SER A 15 6.21 9.49 9.86
C SER A 15 5.48 10.61 10.61
N CYS A 16 4.27 10.34 11.10
CA CYS A 16 3.46 11.30 11.84
C CYS A 16 3.45 10.97 13.34
N ALA A 17 3.92 11.90 14.18
CA ALA A 17 3.94 11.74 15.62
C ALA A 17 2.53 11.50 16.23
N ASN A 18 1.50 12.01 15.61
CA ASN A 18 0.10 11.82 16.03
C ASN A 18 -0.54 10.54 15.44
N HIS A 19 0.24 9.71 14.75
CA HIS A 19 -0.22 8.44 14.14
C HIS A 19 -1.44 8.58 13.21
N MET A 20 -1.65 9.75 12.60
CA MET A 20 -2.73 9.97 11.64
C MET A 20 -2.54 9.16 10.36
N ASN A 21 -1.28 8.90 10.01
CA ASN A 21 -0.91 8.06 8.87
C ASN A 21 -0.38 6.71 9.39
N PRO A 22 -1.22 5.68 9.51
CA PRO A 22 -0.75 4.38 9.96
C PRO A 22 0.29 3.80 8.98
N PRO A 23 1.34 3.14 9.47
CA PRO A 23 2.42 2.63 8.61
C PRO A 23 1.96 1.76 7.43
N LEU A 24 0.89 0.98 7.61
CA LEU A 24 0.33 0.15 6.53
C LEU A 24 -0.27 0.96 5.37
N SER A 25 -0.58 2.25 5.56
CA SER A 25 -1.08 3.11 4.48
C SER A 25 -0.02 3.43 3.42
N TYR A 26 1.27 3.22 3.74
CA TYR A 26 2.38 3.41 2.79
C TYR A 26 2.66 2.16 1.94
N ILE A 27 2.03 1.03 2.25
CA ILE A 27 2.25 -0.24 1.54
C ILE A 27 1.33 -0.30 0.34
N ASN A 28 1.91 -0.58 -0.83
CA ASN A 28 1.13 -0.89 -2.01
C ASN A 28 0.65 -2.34 -1.97
N PRO A 29 -0.66 -2.61 -1.92
CA PRO A 29 -1.19 -3.97 -1.86
C PRO A 29 -0.76 -4.87 -3.04
N THR A 30 -0.45 -4.29 -4.20
CA THR A 30 -0.03 -5.06 -5.38
C THR A 30 1.36 -5.70 -5.24
N ASN A 31 2.17 -5.22 -4.28
CA ASN A 31 3.51 -5.76 -4.00
C ASN A 31 3.51 -6.74 -2.82
N VAL A 32 2.36 -6.96 -2.18
CA VAL A 32 2.27 -7.82 -1.01
C VAL A 32 2.13 -9.28 -1.43
N GLY A 33 3.11 -10.10 -1.06
CA GLY A 33 3.07 -11.55 -1.21
C GLY A 33 2.45 -12.26 -0.01
N SER A 34 2.75 -11.80 1.20
CA SER A 34 2.18 -12.36 2.43
C SER A 34 2.08 -11.33 3.56
N VAL A 35 1.11 -11.54 4.44
CA VAL A 35 0.97 -10.78 5.69
C VAL A 35 0.86 -11.78 6.82
N THR A 36 1.76 -11.68 7.81
CA THR A 36 1.76 -12.53 8.99
C THR A 36 1.52 -11.66 10.23
N LEU A 37 0.53 -12.02 11.03
CA LEU A 37 0.23 -11.37 12.30
C LEU A 37 0.71 -12.25 13.46
N PHE A 38 1.66 -11.75 14.24
CA PHE A 38 2.07 -12.32 15.51
C PHE A 38 1.31 -11.59 16.62
N ALA A 39 0.25 -12.21 17.14
CA ALA A 39 -0.56 -11.66 18.20
C ALA A 39 0.10 -11.90 19.57
N GLY A 40 0.22 -10.87 20.38
CA GLY A 40 0.84 -10.95 21.71
C GLY A 40 2.37 -10.99 21.66
N ILE A 41 2.98 -12.02 22.23
CA ILE A 41 4.45 -12.11 22.32
C ILE A 41 5.03 -12.48 20.96
N THR A 42 5.80 -11.58 20.37
CA THR A 42 6.50 -11.82 19.13
C THR A 42 7.74 -12.69 19.35
N PRO A 43 7.97 -13.76 18.58
CA PRO A 43 9.19 -14.55 18.65
C PRO A 43 10.45 -13.68 18.46
N VAL A 44 11.51 -13.97 19.19
CA VAL A 44 12.79 -13.23 19.12
C VAL A 44 13.37 -13.26 17.69
N SER A 45 13.16 -14.34 16.95
CA SER A 45 13.58 -14.50 15.56
C SER A 45 12.91 -13.49 14.60
N VAL A 46 11.74 -12.97 14.96
CA VAL A 46 11.03 -11.94 14.19
C VAL A 46 11.39 -10.53 14.66
N GLY A 47 12.08 -10.42 15.81
CA GLY A 47 12.63 -9.18 16.30
C GLY A 47 12.03 -8.65 17.59
N GLY A 48 11.43 -9.44 18.45
CA GLY A 48 11.02 -9.08 19.82
C GLY A 48 10.42 -7.68 19.97
N ASP A 49 10.45 -7.15 21.18
CA ASP A 49 10.16 -5.73 21.49
C ASP A 49 8.77 -5.19 21.09
N SER A 50 7.75 -6.03 20.96
CA SER A 50 6.39 -5.55 20.77
C SER A 50 5.50 -5.96 21.95
N ILE A 51 4.76 -4.99 22.48
CA ILE A 51 3.85 -5.23 23.64
C ILE A 51 2.54 -5.87 23.17
N ALA A 52 2.08 -5.56 21.98
CA ALA A 52 0.76 -6.00 21.48
C ALA A 52 0.86 -6.95 20.28
N GLY A 53 2.02 -7.10 19.67
CA GLY A 53 2.24 -7.98 18.53
C GLY A 53 3.01 -7.33 17.38
N THR A 54 3.26 -8.11 16.34
CA THR A 54 3.98 -7.67 15.14
C THR A 54 3.20 -8.05 13.89
N ILE A 55 3.07 -7.12 12.96
CA ILE A 55 2.59 -7.36 11.61
C ILE A 55 3.82 -7.41 10.70
N GLN A 56 4.03 -8.53 10.05
CA GLN A 56 5.08 -8.72 9.07
C GLN A 56 4.46 -8.80 7.68
N VAL A 57 4.85 -7.90 6.80
CA VAL A 57 4.46 -7.86 5.39
C VAL A 57 5.68 -8.25 4.57
N ASN A 58 5.54 -9.24 3.73
CA ASN A 58 6.60 -9.63 2.82
C ASN A 58 6.16 -9.41 1.38
N SER A 59 7.06 -8.92 0.55
CA SER A 59 6.86 -8.83 -0.89
C SER A 59 6.71 -10.22 -1.51
N ALA A 60 6.17 -10.28 -2.72
CA ALA A 60 6.13 -11.54 -3.46
C ALA A 60 7.55 -12.09 -3.69
N ALA A 61 7.73 -13.38 -3.49
CA ALA A 61 9.01 -14.02 -3.74
C ALA A 61 9.35 -13.98 -5.24
N PRO A 62 10.63 -13.84 -5.61
CA PRO A 62 11.04 -13.86 -7.00
C PRO A 62 10.73 -15.22 -7.67
N VAL A 63 10.30 -15.17 -8.91
CA VAL A 63 9.96 -16.35 -9.72
C VAL A 63 11.07 -16.58 -10.72
N PHE A 64 11.53 -17.84 -10.84
CA PHE A 64 12.56 -18.26 -11.81
C PHE A 64 11.98 -19.29 -12.76
N ALA A 65 12.54 -19.37 -13.97
CA ALA A 65 12.25 -20.49 -14.88
C ALA A 65 12.79 -21.80 -14.29
N ARG A 66 12.16 -22.91 -14.67
CA ARG A 66 12.68 -24.24 -14.33
C ARG A 66 13.88 -24.57 -15.22
N ALA A 67 14.70 -25.49 -14.75
CA ALA A 67 15.86 -25.96 -15.49
C ALA A 67 15.44 -26.47 -16.89
N GLY A 68 16.08 -25.91 -17.92
CA GLY A 68 15.82 -26.27 -19.32
C GLY A 68 14.60 -25.58 -19.96
N GLU A 69 13.81 -24.79 -19.25
CA GLU A 69 12.64 -24.09 -19.83
C GLU A 69 13.01 -22.80 -20.58
N GLY A 70 14.24 -22.32 -20.44
CA GLY A 70 14.70 -21.09 -21.09
C GLY A 70 14.16 -19.83 -20.46
N LEU A 71 13.43 -18.99 -21.20
CA LEU A 71 12.91 -17.72 -20.73
C LEU A 71 11.46 -17.85 -20.25
N LEU A 72 11.22 -17.51 -18.99
CA LEU A 72 9.88 -17.37 -18.44
C LEU A 72 9.41 -15.92 -18.60
N LEU A 73 8.24 -15.73 -19.17
CA LEU A 73 7.52 -14.46 -19.21
C LEU A 73 6.16 -14.65 -18.55
N THR A 74 5.90 -13.90 -17.48
CA THR A 74 4.61 -13.93 -16.78
C THR A 74 4.20 -12.54 -16.37
N GLY A 75 2.91 -12.32 -16.19
CA GLY A 75 2.40 -11.02 -15.77
C GLY A 75 0.91 -11.03 -15.49
N GLN A 76 0.47 -9.96 -14.88
CA GLN A 76 -0.94 -9.70 -14.60
C GLN A 76 -1.23 -8.22 -14.76
N ALA A 77 -2.43 -7.90 -15.20
CA ALA A 77 -2.95 -6.56 -15.27
C ALA A 77 -4.35 -6.53 -14.65
N GLY A 78 -4.68 -5.47 -13.96
CA GLY A 78 -5.98 -5.27 -13.36
C GLY A 78 -6.40 -3.81 -13.41
N ALA A 79 -7.70 -3.58 -13.39
CA ALA A 79 -8.28 -2.26 -13.27
C ALA A 79 -9.57 -2.33 -12.44
N PHE A 80 -9.91 -1.25 -11.77
CA PHE A 80 -11.18 -1.13 -11.06
C PHE A 80 -11.81 0.24 -11.27
N TYR A 81 -13.12 0.25 -11.13
CA TYR A 81 -13.92 1.47 -11.08
C TYR A 81 -14.95 1.35 -9.95
N ARG A 82 -15.14 2.43 -9.21
CA ARG A 82 -16.16 2.57 -8.15
C ARG A 82 -16.92 3.86 -8.42
N SER A 83 -18.23 3.77 -8.62
CA SER A 83 -19.07 4.94 -8.94
C SER A 83 -19.13 5.96 -7.81
N ASN A 84 -19.11 5.51 -6.55
CA ASN A 84 -19.09 6.41 -5.40
C ASN A 84 -17.69 7.00 -5.21
N GLY A 85 -17.57 8.32 -5.38
CA GLY A 85 -16.31 9.03 -5.37
C GLY A 85 -15.50 8.93 -6.67
N ASP A 86 -16.08 8.39 -7.75
CA ASP A 86 -15.39 8.19 -9.05
C ASP A 86 -14.01 7.51 -8.91
N GLY A 87 -13.97 6.52 -8.01
CA GLY A 87 -12.75 5.80 -7.69
C GLY A 87 -12.31 4.90 -8.85
N ARG A 88 -11.08 5.09 -9.32
CA ARG A 88 -10.50 4.32 -10.42
C ARG A 88 -9.05 4.00 -10.19
N GLY A 89 -8.62 2.88 -10.71
CA GLY A 89 -7.21 2.49 -10.63
C GLY A 89 -6.89 1.37 -11.59
N ALA A 90 -5.58 1.22 -11.81
CA ALA A 90 -5.02 0.14 -12.61
C ALA A 90 -3.72 -0.35 -11.97
N ASN A 91 -3.42 -1.61 -12.19
CA ASN A 91 -2.16 -2.22 -11.82
C ASN A 91 -1.63 -3.11 -12.94
N LEU A 92 -0.32 -3.24 -12.96
CA LEU A 92 0.42 -4.11 -13.87
C LEU A 92 1.58 -4.73 -13.11
N SER A 93 1.77 -6.02 -13.26
CA SER A 93 2.99 -6.73 -12.86
C SER A 93 3.48 -7.55 -14.03
N ALA A 94 4.78 -7.51 -14.31
CA ALA A 94 5.41 -8.28 -15.35
C ALA A 94 6.77 -8.81 -14.88
N THR A 95 7.01 -10.11 -15.08
CA THR A 95 8.24 -10.78 -14.72
C THR A 95 8.86 -11.43 -15.95
N VAL A 96 10.14 -11.16 -16.14
CA VAL A 96 11.00 -11.86 -17.11
C VAL A 96 12.08 -12.58 -16.31
N ALA A 97 12.18 -13.89 -16.47
CA ALA A 97 13.11 -14.68 -15.70
C ALA A 97 13.72 -15.83 -16.52
N ASN A 98 14.91 -16.23 -16.14
CA ASN A 98 15.50 -17.51 -16.52
C ASN A 98 15.82 -18.32 -15.24
N GLU A 99 16.65 -19.34 -15.34
CA GLU A 99 17.03 -20.18 -14.20
C GLU A 99 17.82 -19.43 -13.12
N VAL A 100 18.49 -18.33 -13.49
CA VAL A 100 19.47 -17.63 -12.63
C VAL A 100 19.01 -16.21 -12.30
N LEU A 101 18.43 -15.51 -13.26
CA LEU A 101 18.02 -14.11 -13.13
C LEU A 101 16.51 -13.98 -13.24
N SER A 102 15.94 -13.18 -12.35
CA SER A 102 14.53 -12.74 -12.38
C SER A 102 14.46 -11.23 -12.30
N VAL A 103 13.68 -10.62 -13.16
CA VAL A 103 13.40 -9.18 -13.14
C VAL A 103 11.89 -9.00 -13.15
N THR A 104 11.38 -8.35 -12.13
CA THR A 104 9.94 -8.06 -11.98
C THR A 104 9.71 -6.55 -11.90
N TYR A 105 8.85 -6.06 -12.75
CA TYR A 105 8.30 -4.71 -12.66
C TYR A 105 6.88 -4.79 -12.11
N THR A 106 6.55 -3.90 -11.16
CA THR A 106 5.18 -3.72 -10.68
C THR A 106 4.83 -2.25 -10.65
N GLY A 107 3.72 -1.90 -11.25
CA GLY A 107 3.20 -0.54 -11.29
C GLY A 107 1.74 -0.49 -10.88
N SER A 108 1.32 0.54 -10.15
CA SER A 108 -0.08 0.79 -9.85
C SER A 108 -0.38 2.28 -9.76
N THR A 109 -1.61 2.62 -10.12
CA THR A 109 -2.17 3.95 -9.92
C THR A 109 -3.58 3.82 -9.40
N ALA A 110 -3.96 4.69 -8.47
CA ALA A 110 -5.32 4.75 -7.96
C ALA A 110 -5.66 6.18 -7.57
N GLN A 111 -6.91 6.59 -7.83
CA GLN A 111 -7.43 7.88 -7.41
C GLN A 111 -8.93 7.79 -7.13
N ALA A 112 -9.41 8.62 -6.23
CA ALA A 112 -10.83 8.83 -5.98
C ALA A 112 -11.06 10.26 -5.49
N ASN A 113 -12.24 10.79 -5.78
CA ASN A 113 -12.79 11.98 -5.16
C ASN A 113 -13.41 11.61 -3.79
N ASN A 114 -13.92 12.59 -3.06
CA ASN A 114 -14.70 12.32 -1.87
C ASN A 114 -15.88 11.40 -2.19
N TYR A 115 -16.15 10.43 -1.32
CA TYR A 115 -17.33 9.60 -1.46
C TYR A 115 -18.54 10.18 -0.71
N THR A 116 -19.74 9.76 -1.08
CA THR A 116 -20.99 10.19 -0.47
C THR A 116 -21.57 9.09 0.40
N ALA A 117 -22.06 9.46 1.58
CA ALA A 117 -22.84 8.60 2.46
C ALA A 117 -24.26 8.42 1.95
N GLY A 118 -24.96 7.41 2.43
CA GLY A 118 -26.36 7.11 2.05
C GLY A 118 -27.39 8.16 2.47
N GLY A 119 -27.01 9.17 3.24
CA GLY A 119 -27.86 10.27 3.68
C GLY A 119 -27.03 11.37 4.32
N ASN A 120 -27.67 12.54 4.53
CA ASN A 120 -27.02 13.65 5.21
C ASN A 120 -26.70 13.30 6.67
N PHE A 121 -25.45 13.49 7.05
CA PHE A 121 -24.96 13.25 8.41
C PHE A 121 -24.37 14.52 9.06
N LYS A 122 -24.21 15.59 8.27
CA LYS A 122 -23.71 16.90 8.70
C LYS A 122 -24.41 18.02 7.94
N PRO A 123 -24.35 19.29 8.40
CA PRO A 123 -24.74 20.45 7.59
C PRO A 123 -23.87 20.55 6.34
N ALA A 124 -24.43 21.05 5.24
CA ALA A 124 -23.64 21.45 4.08
C ALA A 124 -22.87 22.73 4.40
N GLY A 125 -21.61 22.84 3.98
CA GLY A 125 -20.80 24.01 4.27
C GLY A 125 -19.37 23.91 3.70
N PRO A 126 -18.54 24.93 3.92
CA PRO A 126 -17.16 24.92 3.48
C PRO A 126 -16.34 23.86 4.22
N SER A 127 -15.44 23.20 3.53
CA SER A 127 -14.47 22.26 4.13
C SER A 127 -13.42 23.03 4.92
N VAL A 128 -12.98 22.46 6.04
CA VAL A 128 -11.92 23.05 6.87
C VAL A 128 -10.61 23.12 6.08
N GLY A 129 -10.04 24.31 5.97
CA GLY A 129 -8.77 24.57 5.30
C GLY A 129 -8.83 24.67 3.78
N THR A 130 -10.02 24.55 3.19
CA THR A 130 -10.24 24.76 1.75
C THR A 130 -11.44 25.65 1.51
N SER A 131 -11.57 26.19 0.29
CA SER A 131 -12.77 26.92 -0.13
C SER A 131 -13.83 26.02 -0.77
N GLU A 132 -13.65 24.73 -0.74
CA GLU A 132 -14.58 23.76 -1.32
C GLU A 132 -15.84 23.64 -0.47
N TRP A 133 -16.99 23.64 -1.12
CA TRP A 133 -18.29 23.44 -0.48
C TRP A 133 -18.62 21.96 -0.45
N LEU A 134 -18.82 21.39 0.73
CA LEU A 134 -19.19 20.00 0.90
C LEU A 134 -20.71 19.86 1.11
N ALA A 135 -21.32 18.90 0.42
CA ALA A 135 -22.70 18.53 0.65
C ALA A 135 -22.88 17.85 2.02
N GLY A 136 -24.09 17.83 2.57
CA GLY A 136 -24.37 17.24 3.87
C GLY A 136 -24.14 15.71 3.95
N ASN A 137 -24.10 15.04 2.81
CA ASN A 137 -23.80 13.61 2.69
C ASN A 137 -22.39 13.34 2.14
N GLU A 138 -21.61 14.35 1.82
CA GLU A 138 -20.25 14.18 1.30
C GLU A 138 -19.26 13.99 2.46
N VAL A 139 -18.48 12.92 2.39
CA VAL A 139 -17.42 12.62 3.35
C VAL A 139 -16.13 13.30 2.88
N GLY A 140 -15.88 14.50 3.40
CA GLY A 140 -14.67 15.23 3.08
C GLY A 140 -13.41 14.51 3.52
N SER A 141 -12.27 14.91 2.99
CA SER A 141 -10.98 14.26 3.25
C SER A 141 -10.95 12.76 2.98
N SER A 142 -11.85 12.26 2.12
CA SER A 142 -11.84 10.85 1.68
C SER A 142 -11.22 10.66 0.30
N GLN A 143 -10.90 11.75 -0.38
CA GLN A 143 -10.21 11.73 -1.67
C GLN A 143 -8.76 11.27 -1.53
N TYR A 144 -8.26 10.59 -2.55
CA TYR A 144 -6.86 10.17 -2.60
C TYR A 144 -6.34 10.04 -4.04
N LYS A 145 -5.03 10.15 -4.17
CA LYS A 145 -4.32 9.80 -5.39
C LYS A 145 -2.98 9.19 -5.03
N SER A 146 -2.69 8.02 -5.61
CA SER A 146 -1.43 7.31 -5.39
C SER A 146 -0.90 6.74 -6.69
N GLN A 147 0.43 6.73 -6.80
CA GLN A 147 1.18 6.10 -7.87
C GLN A 147 2.34 5.33 -7.23
N ASN A 148 2.48 4.06 -7.58
CA ASN A 148 3.53 3.22 -7.05
C ASN A 148 4.19 2.48 -8.20
N GLN A 149 5.51 2.35 -8.13
CA GLN A 149 6.30 1.59 -9.07
C GLN A 149 7.38 0.83 -8.29
N SER A 150 7.65 -0.39 -8.67
CA SER A 150 8.81 -1.12 -8.20
C SER A 150 9.50 -1.86 -9.33
N LEU A 151 10.80 -2.05 -9.17
CA LEU A 151 11.63 -2.86 -10.04
C LEU A 151 12.50 -3.74 -9.15
N ASP A 152 12.27 -5.03 -9.25
CA ASP A 152 12.88 -6.03 -8.40
C ASP A 152 13.78 -6.94 -9.24
N PHE A 153 15.04 -7.06 -8.84
CA PHE A 153 16.02 -7.96 -9.43
C PHE A 153 16.35 -9.07 -8.46
N ALA A 154 16.33 -10.30 -8.90
CA ALA A 154 16.77 -11.43 -8.11
C ALA A 154 17.78 -12.27 -8.89
N LEU A 155 18.90 -12.58 -8.28
CA LEU A 155 19.95 -13.42 -8.84
C LEU A 155 20.13 -14.64 -7.94
N ARG A 156 20.01 -15.82 -8.52
CA ARG A 156 20.24 -17.09 -7.83
C ARG A 156 21.53 -17.73 -8.34
N TYR A 157 22.44 -18.01 -7.40
CA TYR A 157 23.68 -18.68 -7.69
C TYR A 157 23.96 -19.75 -6.63
N ALA A 158 23.99 -21.01 -7.03
CA ALA A 158 24.07 -22.15 -6.14
C ALA A 158 22.96 -22.08 -5.06
N GLU A 159 23.34 -21.99 -3.79
CA GLU A 159 22.39 -21.87 -2.65
C GLU A 159 22.19 -20.41 -2.21
N HIS A 160 22.73 -19.44 -2.94
CA HIS A 160 22.62 -18.04 -2.61
C HIS A 160 21.56 -17.35 -3.46
N LEU A 161 20.79 -16.46 -2.84
CA LEU A 161 19.84 -15.56 -3.47
C LEU A 161 20.21 -14.12 -3.13
N LEU A 162 20.47 -13.31 -4.15
CA LEU A 162 20.63 -11.87 -4.03
C LEU A 162 19.38 -11.19 -4.58
N GLU A 163 18.77 -10.34 -3.78
CA GLU A 163 17.62 -9.53 -4.20
C GLU A 163 17.94 -8.04 -4.06
N LEU A 164 17.64 -7.27 -5.11
CA LEU A 164 17.72 -5.81 -5.13
C LEU A 164 16.36 -5.26 -5.52
N LYS A 165 15.78 -4.44 -4.67
CA LYS A 165 14.45 -3.86 -4.87
C LYS A 165 14.53 -2.34 -4.91
N PHE A 166 13.96 -1.74 -5.95
CA PHE A 166 13.83 -0.30 -6.12
C PHE A 166 12.36 0.05 -6.14
N GLY A 167 11.94 0.91 -5.22
CA GLY A 167 10.56 1.35 -5.10
C GLY A 167 10.45 2.87 -5.26
N TYR A 168 9.41 3.32 -5.95
CA TYR A 168 9.00 4.71 -6.02
C TYR A 168 7.52 4.82 -5.68
N GLN A 169 7.21 5.68 -4.72
CA GLN A 169 5.85 5.99 -4.34
C GLN A 169 5.63 7.49 -4.40
N HIS A 170 4.55 7.91 -5.04
CA HIS A 170 4.11 9.29 -5.08
C HIS A 170 2.63 9.38 -4.71
N ILE A 171 2.36 10.07 -3.61
CA ILE A 171 1.01 10.29 -3.08
C ILE A 171 0.80 11.80 -3.00
N PRO A 172 0.29 12.43 -4.08
CA PRO A 172 0.07 13.87 -4.10
C PRO A 172 -0.88 14.34 -3.01
N TYR A 173 -1.88 13.53 -2.72
CA TYR A 173 -2.82 13.75 -1.63
C TYR A 173 -3.42 12.43 -1.16
N GLN A 174 -3.66 12.33 0.12
CA GLN A 174 -4.37 11.23 0.77
C GLN A 174 -5.16 11.81 1.93
N GLY A 175 -6.46 11.87 1.79
CA GLY A 175 -7.35 12.25 2.85
C GLY A 175 -7.51 11.14 3.88
N PHE A 176 -7.75 11.54 5.11
CA PHE A 176 -8.11 10.64 6.21
C PHE A 176 -9.42 11.16 6.78
N PRO A 177 -10.57 10.56 6.42
CA PRO A 177 -11.86 10.98 6.91
C PRO A 177 -11.86 10.91 8.44
N ASN A 178 -12.03 12.06 9.08
CA ASN A 178 -12.13 12.17 10.53
C ASN A 178 -13.18 13.22 10.82
N GLU A 179 -14.17 12.87 11.62
CA GLU A 179 -15.26 13.75 12.02
C GLU A 179 -14.77 15.12 12.54
N ARG A 180 -13.61 15.15 13.23
CA ARG A 180 -13.03 16.40 13.74
C ARG A 180 -12.29 17.23 12.69
N MET A 181 -11.82 16.61 11.59
CA MET A 181 -11.07 17.29 10.54
C MET A 181 -11.98 17.69 9.38
N ASP A 182 -13.18 17.16 9.34
CA ASP A 182 -14.16 17.36 8.27
C ASP A 182 -15.34 18.24 8.73
N MET A 183 -15.11 18.99 9.81
CA MET A 183 -16.12 19.93 10.27
C MET A 183 -16.26 21.08 9.30
N THR A 184 -17.45 21.23 8.76
CA THR A 184 -17.89 22.48 8.16
C THR A 184 -17.79 23.57 9.21
N LEU A 185 -17.13 24.67 8.91
CA LEU A 185 -17.14 25.84 9.77
C LEU A 185 -18.58 26.38 9.82
N ASN A 186 -19.22 26.30 10.98
CA ASN A 186 -20.45 27.04 11.27
C ASN A 186 -20.11 28.48 11.62
#